data_400a882fe9aec5ebbd2d29508a0ccf0b
#
_entry.id   400a882fe9aec5ebbd2d29508a0ccf0b
#
_cell.length_a   1.000
_cell.length_b   1.000
_cell.length_c   1.000
_cell.angle_alpha   90.00
_cell.angle_beta   90.00
_cell.angle_gamma   90.00
#
_symmetry.space_group_name_H-M   'P 1'
#
loop_
_entity.id
_entity.type
_entity.pdbx_description
1 polymer ?
#
loop_
_entity_poly.entity_id
_entity_poly.type
_entity_poly.pdbx_seq_one_letter_code
_entity_poly.pdbx_strand_id
1 'polypeptide(L)'
;MNRRSFIATSATGALALAVPALGHGTESNPVFAQRGYYLCFMRMPTFGLTVWKEILDDASADGANTIILWIAGAFRSKQFPITWQWAAEHQNVQKDFTRNLITHAHRRGIKVLLGFTPFGYDGVNQYPIEHPELKAVGADGKPVTEFGIGCWGWNLCPAKAESQRFMREYVREMAFEFYPEADGLFIESSDYAICHCDQCGPKFFDHEFAFVRDISSEVWVRKPDATVVVYPHYFSGAKLRFSFTEATASKQSFDPRWTLFFTPHSAALEPALIAKARGAWWWNEAPSRFDVAGIRNGVQKARDAKCSGYLPSLECYSYVMTNTEWNEPWLVGRRQIPFGFGWLKEGENPYRELPVRAIRLVFRELTSNPDLPDAELRVRIGHELFGRNWQPSDVDDLFFLFQVFNTDRDWSVPGALTTPGLVRSRAERGRLDAKKRTQLRDQLSHAQAIAERTRESRRGGLKQLHRIAQWLVDQWTPENAAVLKG
;
A
#
# COMPACT_ATOMS: atom_id res chain seq x y z
N MET A 1 -25.16 79.95 -18.64
CA MET A 1 -24.75 79.52 -19.99
C MET A 1 -24.24 78.11 -19.96
N ASN A 2 -24.99 77.16 -20.53
CA ASN A 2 -24.75 75.71 -20.55
C ASN A 2 -23.65 75.33 -21.53
N ARG A 3 -22.78 74.43 -21.16
CA ARG A 3 -22.08 73.54 -22.10
C ARG A 3 -22.13 72.13 -21.58
N ARG A 4 -22.97 71.33 -22.23
CA ARG A 4 -23.02 69.86 -22.15
C ARG A 4 -21.84 69.29 -22.96
N SER A 5 -21.01 68.44 -22.34
CA SER A 5 -20.04 67.60 -23.01
C SER A 5 -20.58 66.17 -23.07
N PHE A 6 -20.71 65.66 -24.27
CA PHE A 6 -21.09 64.31 -24.59
C PHE A 6 -19.86 63.37 -24.39
N ILE A 7 -19.97 62.36 -23.51
CA ILE A 7 -18.99 61.30 -23.42
C ILE A 7 -19.64 60.05 -24.07
N ALA A 8 -19.08 59.64 -25.19
CA ALA A 8 -19.42 58.39 -25.84
C ALA A 8 -18.79 57.23 -25.07
N THR A 9 -19.65 56.37 -24.54
CA THR A 9 -19.20 55.13 -23.85
C THR A 9 -19.10 54.01 -24.87
N SER A 10 -17.91 53.62 -25.21
CA SER A 10 -17.67 52.43 -26.03
C SER A 10 -17.84 51.19 -25.13
N ALA A 11 -18.93 50.46 -25.36
CA ALA A 11 -19.16 49.17 -24.74
C ALA A 11 -18.35 48.09 -25.47
N THR A 12 -17.18 47.75 -24.96
CA THR A 12 -16.48 46.53 -25.36
C THR A 12 -17.09 45.36 -24.56
N GLY A 13 -17.95 44.60 -25.25
CA GLY A 13 -18.52 43.38 -24.71
C GLY A 13 -17.45 42.33 -24.49
N ALA A 14 -17.02 42.10 -23.25
CA ALA A 14 -16.28 40.93 -22.87
C ALA A 14 -17.26 39.75 -22.79
N LEU A 15 -17.22 38.86 -23.79
CA LEU A 15 -17.81 37.52 -23.66
C LEU A 15 -17.09 36.79 -22.54
N ALA A 16 -17.64 36.84 -21.34
CA ALA A 16 -17.27 35.93 -20.29
C ALA A 16 -17.82 34.56 -20.69
N LEU A 17 -16.95 33.70 -21.22
CA LEU A 17 -17.21 32.28 -21.29
C LEU A 17 -17.43 31.81 -19.85
N ALA A 18 -18.69 31.61 -19.48
CA ALA A 18 -19.05 30.93 -18.25
C ALA A 18 -18.49 29.52 -18.32
N VAL A 19 -17.33 29.29 -17.70
CA VAL A 19 -16.87 27.95 -17.39
C VAL A 19 -17.91 27.40 -16.42
N PRO A 20 -18.63 26.31 -16.79
CA PRO A 20 -19.54 25.71 -15.84
C PRO A 20 -18.73 25.37 -14.58
N ALA A 21 -19.20 25.80 -13.42
CA ALA A 21 -18.71 25.28 -12.17
C ALA A 21 -18.74 23.75 -12.31
N LEU A 22 -17.58 23.11 -12.21
CA LEU A 22 -17.49 21.66 -12.15
C LEU A 22 -18.33 21.23 -10.95
N GLY A 23 -19.61 21.00 -11.20
CA GLY A 23 -20.52 20.38 -10.27
C GLY A 23 -19.83 19.08 -9.84
N HIS A 24 -19.77 18.85 -8.56
CA HIS A 24 -19.47 17.52 -8.02
C HIS A 24 -20.37 16.58 -8.80
N GLY A 25 -19.76 15.70 -9.64
CA GLY A 25 -20.48 14.87 -10.59
C GLY A 25 -21.66 14.22 -9.88
N THR A 26 -22.77 14.15 -10.59
CA THR A 26 -23.96 13.40 -10.20
C THR A 26 -23.53 12.21 -9.37
N GLU A 27 -24.10 12.04 -8.17
CA GLU A 27 -23.89 10.90 -7.29
C GLU A 27 -24.18 9.60 -8.05
N SER A 28 -23.25 9.20 -8.91
CA SER A 28 -23.24 7.86 -9.45
C SER A 28 -22.94 6.94 -8.26
N ASN A 29 -23.83 6.02 -7.98
CA ASN A 29 -23.57 5.00 -6.98
C ASN A 29 -22.17 4.43 -7.25
N PRO A 30 -21.28 4.46 -6.26
CA PRO A 30 -19.91 4.01 -6.47
C PRO A 30 -19.89 2.56 -6.93
N VAL A 31 -19.03 2.27 -7.90
CA VAL A 31 -18.90 0.92 -8.48
C VAL A 31 -18.58 -0.14 -7.43
N PHE A 32 -17.85 0.25 -6.39
CA PHE A 32 -17.50 -0.64 -5.29
C PHE A 32 -18.15 -0.17 -3.99
N ALA A 33 -18.88 -1.08 -3.35
CA ALA A 33 -19.52 -0.82 -2.06
C ALA A 33 -18.50 -0.60 -0.93
N GLN A 34 -17.37 -1.34 -0.95
CA GLN A 34 -16.24 -1.14 -0.05
C GLN A 34 -15.09 -0.48 -0.80
N ARG A 35 -14.64 0.64 -0.26
CA ARG A 35 -13.50 1.41 -0.76
C ARG A 35 -12.64 1.84 0.41
N GLY A 36 -11.34 1.82 0.23
CA GLY A 36 -10.43 2.25 1.27
C GLY A 36 -9.00 1.81 1.02
N TYR A 37 -8.26 1.60 2.09
CA TYR A 37 -6.84 1.34 1.99
C TYR A 37 -6.41 0.19 2.89
N TYR A 38 -5.39 -0.53 2.44
CA TYR A 38 -4.60 -1.42 3.27
C TYR A 38 -3.42 -0.63 3.84
N LEU A 39 -3.33 -0.57 5.16
CA LEU A 39 -2.32 0.18 5.91
C LEU A 39 -1.58 -0.75 6.88
N CYS A 40 -0.27 -0.73 6.85
CA CYS A 40 0.55 -1.57 7.71
C CYS A 40 1.33 -0.75 8.74
N PHE A 41 1.00 -0.91 10.04
CA PHE A 41 1.70 -0.20 11.10
C PHE A 41 3.20 -0.47 11.12
N MET A 42 3.59 -1.72 10.90
CA MET A 42 4.97 -2.14 11.05
C MET A 42 5.85 -1.80 9.85
N ARG A 43 5.23 -1.63 8.68
CA ARG A 43 5.93 -1.36 7.42
C ARG A 43 5.84 0.09 6.99
N MET A 44 5.25 0.94 7.83
CA MET A 44 5.15 2.37 7.61
C MET A 44 6.06 3.11 8.57
N PRO A 45 6.47 4.34 8.24
CA PRO A 45 7.21 5.18 9.16
C PRO A 45 6.51 5.30 10.51
N THR A 46 7.28 5.45 11.56
CA THR A 46 6.71 5.59 12.89
C THR A 46 6.03 6.95 13.03
N PHE A 47 4.71 6.98 12.92
CA PHE A 47 3.90 8.17 13.11
C PHE A 47 3.25 8.18 14.49
N GLY A 48 3.09 9.39 15.04
CA GLY A 48 2.24 9.59 16.20
C GLY A 48 0.74 9.52 15.86
N LEU A 49 -0.10 9.39 16.86
CA LEU A 49 -1.56 9.31 16.73
C LEU A 49 -2.16 10.46 15.89
N THR A 50 -1.60 11.66 15.97
CA THR A 50 -2.10 12.82 15.19
C THR A 50 -1.99 12.55 13.70
N VAL A 51 -0.83 12.10 13.21
CA VAL A 51 -0.62 11.79 11.79
C VAL A 51 -1.52 10.65 11.33
N TRP A 52 -1.67 9.60 12.14
CA TRP A 52 -2.59 8.51 11.84
C TRP A 52 -4.05 8.95 11.72
N LYS A 53 -4.50 9.88 12.59
CA LYS A 53 -5.83 10.48 12.47
C LYS A 53 -5.99 11.29 11.19
N GLU A 54 -4.97 12.06 10.82
CA GLU A 54 -4.97 12.80 9.55
C GLU A 54 -5.05 11.87 8.34
N ILE A 55 -4.36 10.72 8.36
CA ILE A 55 -4.45 9.70 7.30
C ILE A 55 -5.90 9.20 7.17
N LEU A 56 -6.58 8.93 8.28
CA LEU A 56 -7.98 8.50 8.26
C LEU A 56 -8.94 9.61 7.82
N ASP A 57 -8.69 10.86 8.23
CA ASP A 57 -9.47 12.00 7.80
C ASP A 57 -9.37 12.20 6.28
N ASP A 58 -8.16 12.11 5.76
CA ASP A 58 -7.88 12.19 4.33
C ASP A 58 -8.50 10.99 3.56
N ALA A 59 -8.42 9.78 4.09
CA ALA A 59 -9.06 8.60 3.52
C ALA A 59 -10.59 8.76 3.47
N SER A 60 -11.20 9.26 4.54
CA SER A 60 -12.64 9.56 4.56
C SER A 60 -13.02 10.60 3.51
N ALA A 61 -12.20 11.66 3.36
CA ALA A 61 -12.41 12.68 2.32
C ALA A 61 -12.30 12.10 0.89
N ASP A 62 -11.50 11.06 0.69
CA ASP A 62 -11.43 10.32 -0.57
C ASP A 62 -12.61 9.35 -0.78
N GLY A 63 -13.55 9.26 0.16
CA GLY A 63 -14.70 8.38 0.10
C GLY A 63 -14.41 6.95 0.58
N ALA A 64 -13.32 6.74 1.30
CA ALA A 64 -13.05 5.45 1.95
C ALA A 64 -14.05 5.20 3.08
N ASN A 65 -14.55 3.96 3.16
CA ASN A 65 -15.44 3.47 4.20
C ASN A 65 -14.91 2.22 4.90
N THR A 66 -13.73 1.74 4.51
CA THR A 66 -13.10 0.55 5.08
C THR A 66 -11.58 0.72 5.07
N ILE A 67 -10.94 0.38 6.19
CA ILE A 67 -9.48 0.31 6.31
C ILE A 67 -9.12 -1.10 6.77
N ILE A 68 -8.17 -1.71 6.09
CA ILE A 68 -7.44 -2.85 6.62
C ILE A 68 -6.24 -2.28 7.36
N LEU A 69 -6.19 -2.50 8.66
CA LEU A 69 -5.10 -2.09 9.52
C LEU A 69 -4.27 -3.30 9.89
N TRP A 70 -3.12 -3.43 9.27
CA TRP A 70 -2.19 -4.49 9.61
C TRP A 70 -1.57 -4.23 10.97
N ILE A 71 -2.03 -4.97 11.98
CA ILE A 71 -1.74 -4.74 13.38
C ILE A 71 -0.80 -5.79 13.99
N ALA A 72 -0.64 -6.94 13.32
CA ALA A 72 0.24 -8.00 13.81
C ALA A 72 1.65 -7.45 14.11
N GLY A 73 2.21 -7.83 15.26
CA GLY A 73 3.47 -7.31 15.76
C GLY A 73 3.42 -5.89 16.34
N ALA A 74 2.34 -5.14 16.14
CA ALA A 74 2.19 -3.78 16.65
C ALA A 74 1.35 -3.71 17.94
N PHE A 75 0.51 -4.69 18.27
CA PHE A 75 -0.18 -4.70 19.55
C PHE A 75 0.65 -5.37 20.64
N ARG A 76 0.53 -4.85 21.85
CA ARG A 76 1.35 -5.31 23.00
C ARG A 76 0.72 -6.52 23.67
N SER A 77 0.80 -7.69 22.99
CA SER A 77 0.34 -8.94 23.57
C SER A 77 0.91 -9.14 24.97
N LYS A 78 0.07 -9.45 25.95
CA LYS A 78 0.46 -9.77 27.32
C LYS A 78 0.90 -11.22 27.44
N GLN A 79 0.27 -12.08 26.65
CA GLN A 79 0.58 -13.51 26.67
C GLN A 79 1.87 -13.82 25.89
N PHE A 80 2.16 -13.05 24.83
CA PHE A 80 3.28 -13.31 23.92
C PHE A 80 4.14 -12.06 23.71
N PRO A 81 4.87 -11.57 24.73
CA PRO A 81 5.64 -10.31 24.61
C PRO A 81 6.67 -10.32 23.49
N ILE A 82 7.27 -11.47 23.17
CA ILE A 82 8.25 -11.58 22.09
C ILE A 82 7.71 -11.10 20.75
N THR A 83 6.40 -11.18 20.52
CA THR A 83 5.78 -10.78 19.23
C THR A 83 5.89 -9.29 18.93
N TRP A 84 6.11 -8.44 19.92
CA TRP A 84 6.22 -6.99 19.75
C TRP A 84 7.50 -6.37 20.30
N GLN A 85 8.23 -7.06 21.16
CA GLN A 85 9.44 -6.52 21.80
C GLN A 85 10.51 -6.12 20.77
N TRP A 86 10.62 -6.84 19.66
CA TRP A 86 11.55 -6.53 18.58
C TRP A 86 11.27 -5.15 17.93
N ALA A 87 10.06 -4.64 18.05
CA ALA A 87 9.60 -3.37 17.52
C ALA A 87 9.22 -2.36 18.61
N ALA A 88 9.71 -2.57 19.85
CA ALA A 88 9.32 -1.78 21.01
C ALA A 88 9.57 -0.27 20.86
N GLU A 89 10.47 0.15 19.98
CA GLU A 89 10.75 1.56 19.70
C GLU A 89 9.75 2.20 18.74
N HIS A 90 8.93 1.41 18.05
CA HIS A 90 7.92 1.94 17.15
C HIS A 90 6.82 2.67 17.94
N GLN A 91 6.45 3.89 17.54
CA GLN A 91 5.50 4.71 18.30
C GLN A 91 4.15 4.03 18.53
N ASN A 92 3.67 3.26 17.55
CA ASN A 92 2.40 2.53 17.66
C ASN A 92 2.46 1.47 18.77
N VAL A 93 3.63 0.81 18.93
CA VAL A 93 3.87 -0.16 19.99
C VAL A 93 4.06 0.54 21.32
N GLN A 94 4.89 1.59 21.39
CA GLN A 94 5.19 2.31 22.63
C GLN A 94 3.95 2.88 23.30
N LYS A 95 3.05 3.49 22.52
CA LYS A 95 1.92 4.29 23.02
C LYS A 95 0.57 3.59 22.95
N ASP A 96 0.50 2.44 22.27
CA ASP A 96 -0.72 1.63 22.09
C ASP A 96 -1.98 2.48 21.83
N PHE A 97 -1.94 3.27 20.78
CA PHE A 97 -3.06 4.15 20.44
C PHE A 97 -4.08 3.55 19.47
N THR A 98 -3.96 2.27 19.14
CA THR A 98 -4.80 1.60 18.13
C THR A 98 -6.29 1.71 18.43
N ARG A 99 -6.71 1.57 19.68
CA ARG A 99 -8.12 1.76 20.07
C ARG A 99 -8.62 3.17 19.79
N ASN A 100 -7.79 4.18 20.06
CA ASN A 100 -8.12 5.58 19.75
C ASN A 100 -8.23 5.80 18.23
N LEU A 101 -7.44 5.07 17.46
CA LEU A 101 -7.47 5.14 16.00
C LEU A 101 -8.75 4.48 15.45
N ILE A 102 -9.13 3.30 15.94
CA ILE A 102 -10.40 2.64 15.59
C ILE A 102 -11.59 3.55 15.91
N THR A 103 -11.61 4.13 17.12
CA THR A 103 -12.66 5.09 17.51
C THR A 103 -12.71 6.30 16.58
N HIS A 104 -11.57 6.80 16.13
CA HIS A 104 -11.51 7.92 15.18
C HIS A 104 -12.03 7.52 13.80
N ALA A 105 -11.66 6.35 13.30
CA ALA A 105 -12.15 5.79 12.05
C ALA A 105 -13.69 5.65 12.05
N HIS A 106 -14.25 5.11 13.12
CA HIS A 106 -15.71 4.97 13.27
C HIS A 106 -16.44 6.30 13.22
N ARG A 107 -15.89 7.36 13.85
CA ARG A 107 -16.47 8.73 13.76
C ARG A 107 -16.46 9.29 12.33
N ARG A 108 -15.61 8.75 11.46
CA ARG A 108 -15.51 9.09 10.03
C ARG A 108 -16.32 8.14 9.14
N GLY A 109 -17.08 7.22 9.72
CA GLY A 109 -17.83 6.21 8.98
C GLY A 109 -16.96 5.12 8.34
N ILE A 110 -15.72 4.97 8.81
CA ILE A 110 -14.75 3.98 8.31
C ILE A 110 -14.75 2.75 9.19
N LYS A 111 -14.99 1.58 8.62
CA LYS A 111 -14.79 0.28 9.26
C LYS A 111 -13.32 -0.08 9.34
N VAL A 112 -12.90 -0.75 10.40
CA VAL A 112 -11.53 -1.18 10.62
C VAL A 112 -11.44 -2.69 10.73
N LEU A 113 -10.67 -3.31 9.84
CA LEU A 113 -10.35 -4.74 9.90
C LEU A 113 -8.92 -4.91 10.42
N LEU A 114 -8.73 -5.80 11.38
CA LEU A 114 -7.41 -6.11 11.93
C LEU A 114 -6.71 -7.15 11.06
N GLY A 115 -5.53 -6.79 10.54
CA GLY A 115 -4.76 -7.63 9.64
C GLY A 115 -3.66 -8.42 10.33
N PHE A 116 -3.49 -9.66 9.93
CA PHE A 116 -2.40 -10.54 10.34
C PHE A 116 -2.16 -11.66 9.32
N THR A 117 -0.97 -12.29 9.40
CA THR A 117 -0.67 -13.53 8.68
C THR A 117 -0.64 -14.70 9.66
N PRO A 118 -1.37 -15.81 9.40
CA PRO A 118 -1.22 -17.02 10.19
C PRO A 118 0.18 -17.60 10.01
N PHE A 119 0.80 -18.08 11.06
CA PHE A 119 2.05 -18.83 11.04
C PHE A 119 3.30 -18.12 10.48
N GLY A 120 3.22 -16.82 10.18
CA GLY A 120 4.35 -16.04 9.68
C GLY A 120 4.18 -14.54 9.88
N TYR A 121 5.12 -13.77 9.33
CA TYR A 121 5.17 -12.30 9.33
C TYR A 121 5.14 -11.61 10.70
N ASP A 122 5.17 -10.35 10.64
CA ASP A 122 5.31 -9.32 11.69
C ASP A 122 4.89 -9.78 13.11
N GLY A 123 5.86 -10.09 13.93
CA GLY A 123 5.67 -10.49 15.32
C GLY A 123 5.41 -11.97 15.52
N VAL A 124 4.50 -12.59 14.76
CA VAL A 124 4.24 -14.04 14.80
C VAL A 124 5.52 -14.84 14.54
N ASN A 125 6.32 -14.36 13.59
CA ASN A 125 7.60 -14.95 13.20
C ASN A 125 8.71 -14.83 14.27
N GLN A 126 8.48 -14.11 15.37
CA GLN A 126 9.40 -14.01 16.49
C GLN A 126 9.19 -15.14 17.53
N TYR A 127 7.97 -15.67 17.62
CA TYR A 127 7.62 -16.70 18.59
C TYR A 127 8.53 -17.95 18.50
N PRO A 128 8.92 -18.42 17.31
CA PRO A 128 9.85 -19.55 17.16
C PRO A 128 11.29 -19.30 17.64
N ILE A 129 11.63 -18.11 18.07
CA ILE A 129 12.94 -17.83 18.70
C ILE A 129 13.00 -18.53 20.06
N GLU A 130 11.93 -18.41 20.85
CA GLU A 130 11.79 -19.07 22.16
C GLU A 130 11.30 -20.51 22.03
N HIS A 131 10.67 -20.87 20.90
CA HIS A 131 10.09 -22.17 20.61
C HIS A 131 10.66 -22.76 19.30
N PRO A 132 11.96 -23.08 19.26
CA PRO A 132 12.63 -23.52 18.02
C PRO A 132 12.06 -24.81 17.42
N GLU A 133 11.43 -25.65 18.25
CA GLU A 133 10.74 -26.87 17.82
C GLU A 133 9.51 -26.59 16.95
N LEU A 134 8.97 -25.37 16.98
CA LEU A 134 7.80 -24.98 16.20
C LEU A 134 8.15 -24.45 14.79
N LYS A 135 9.43 -24.26 14.51
CA LYS A 135 9.86 -23.77 13.19
C LYS A 135 9.36 -24.66 12.06
N ALA A 136 8.91 -24.03 11.01
CA ALA A 136 8.65 -24.71 9.74
C ALA A 136 9.96 -25.25 9.17
N VAL A 137 9.90 -26.37 8.46
CA VAL A 137 11.06 -27.05 7.87
C VAL A 137 10.97 -26.95 6.35
N GLY A 138 12.02 -26.45 5.72
CA GLY A 138 12.13 -26.39 4.26
C GLY A 138 12.36 -27.75 3.62
N ALA A 139 12.31 -27.79 2.30
CA ALA A 139 12.58 -29.01 1.53
C ALA A 139 14.02 -29.55 1.70
N ASP A 140 14.94 -28.69 2.17
CA ASP A 140 16.32 -29.05 2.50
C ASP A 140 16.51 -29.52 3.95
N GLY A 141 15.43 -29.69 4.70
CA GLY A 141 15.44 -30.09 6.09
C GLY A 141 15.83 -28.98 7.08
N LYS A 142 16.07 -27.75 6.62
CA LYS A 142 16.44 -26.62 7.46
C LYS A 142 15.22 -25.80 7.88
N PRO A 143 15.30 -25.09 9.03
CA PRO A 143 14.26 -24.14 9.41
C PRO A 143 14.02 -23.08 8.34
N VAL A 144 12.76 -22.78 8.08
CA VAL A 144 12.35 -21.79 7.09
C VAL A 144 12.31 -20.41 7.69
N THR A 145 12.99 -19.48 7.04
CA THR A 145 12.92 -18.07 7.33
C THR A 145 12.06 -17.37 6.27
N GLU A 146 11.45 -16.30 6.68
CA GLU A 146 10.70 -15.44 5.80
C GLU A 146 11.62 -14.80 4.77
N PHE A 147 11.23 -14.81 3.48
CA PHE A 147 12.05 -14.36 2.36
C PHE A 147 13.47 -14.96 2.30
N GLY A 148 13.75 -16.02 3.04
CA GLY A 148 15.10 -16.57 3.16
C GLY A 148 16.07 -15.70 3.98
N ILE A 149 15.56 -14.72 4.72
CA ILE A 149 16.34 -13.78 5.53
C ILE A 149 16.04 -14.03 7.02
N GLY A 150 17.01 -14.61 7.74
CA GLY A 150 16.84 -15.01 9.14
C GLY A 150 16.48 -13.89 10.10
N CYS A 151 16.74 -12.65 9.72
CA CYS A 151 16.45 -11.47 10.52
C CYS A 151 14.97 -11.10 10.62
N TRP A 152 14.11 -11.58 9.72
CA TRP A 152 12.66 -11.40 9.81
C TRP A 152 12.00 -12.38 10.77
N GLY A 153 12.74 -13.36 11.25
CA GLY A 153 12.26 -14.43 12.12
C GLY A 153 12.00 -15.73 11.37
N TRP A 154 11.13 -16.56 11.92
CA TRP A 154 10.95 -17.94 11.49
C TRP A 154 9.48 -18.24 11.23
N ASN A 155 9.18 -18.94 10.16
CA ASN A 155 7.81 -19.42 9.95
C ASN A 155 7.49 -20.54 10.96
N LEU A 156 6.25 -20.56 11.42
CA LEU A 156 5.69 -21.62 12.23
C LEU A 156 5.18 -22.78 11.38
N CYS A 157 5.30 -23.99 11.89
CA CYS A 157 4.70 -25.16 11.26
C CYS A 157 3.20 -25.24 11.59
N PRO A 158 2.28 -25.10 10.64
CA PRO A 158 0.84 -25.11 10.91
C PRO A 158 0.28 -26.48 11.35
N ALA A 159 1.01 -27.58 11.12
CA ALA A 159 0.58 -28.91 11.55
C ALA A 159 0.83 -29.17 13.04
N LYS A 160 1.65 -28.35 13.71
CA LYS A 160 1.96 -28.52 15.13
C LYS A 160 0.83 -27.95 16.01
N ALA A 161 0.34 -28.74 16.94
CA ALA A 161 -0.76 -28.35 17.83
C ALA A 161 -0.44 -27.08 18.63
N GLU A 162 0.82 -26.92 19.04
CA GLU A 162 1.30 -25.74 19.78
C GLU A 162 1.28 -24.48 18.90
N SER A 163 1.67 -24.56 17.62
CA SER A 163 1.57 -23.46 16.69
C SER A 163 0.11 -23.03 16.48
N GLN A 164 -0.81 -24.00 16.36
CA GLN A 164 -2.25 -23.75 16.28
C GLN A 164 -2.78 -23.06 17.55
N ARG A 165 -2.36 -23.53 18.71
CA ARG A 165 -2.75 -22.96 20.00
C ARG A 165 -2.23 -21.52 20.12
N PHE A 166 -0.95 -21.29 19.91
CA PHE A 166 -0.34 -19.95 19.92
C PHE A 166 -1.11 -18.98 19.03
N MET A 167 -1.32 -19.35 17.76
CA MET A 167 -2.02 -18.48 16.81
C MET A 167 -3.46 -18.18 17.25
N ARG A 168 -4.17 -19.17 17.78
CA ARG A 168 -5.54 -18.99 18.26
C ARG A 168 -5.58 -18.02 19.46
N GLU A 169 -4.71 -18.20 20.44
CA GLU A 169 -4.66 -17.33 21.61
C GLU A 169 -4.20 -15.91 21.25
N TYR A 170 -3.20 -15.79 20.36
CA TYR A 170 -2.75 -14.50 19.84
C TYR A 170 -3.85 -13.69 19.16
N VAL A 171 -4.60 -14.33 18.26
CA VAL A 171 -5.71 -13.66 17.57
C VAL A 171 -6.87 -13.35 18.52
N ARG A 172 -7.16 -14.22 19.48
CA ARG A 172 -8.19 -13.97 20.52
C ARG A 172 -7.84 -12.76 21.36
N GLU A 173 -6.60 -12.70 21.85
CA GLU A 173 -6.11 -11.57 22.62
C GLU A 173 -6.22 -10.28 21.81
N MET A 174 -5.77 -10.28 20.56
CA MET A 174 -5.83 -9.13 19.67
C MET A 174 -7.26 -8.67 19.41
N ALA A 175 -8.13 -9.58 18.95
CA ALA A 175 -9.44 -9.22 18.41
C ALA A 175 -10.54 -9.09 19.49
N PHE A 176 -10.38 -9.76 20.65
CA PHE A 176 -11.45 -9.80 21.65
C PHE A 176 -11.09 -9.09 22.96
N GLU A 177 -9.79 -8.97 23.27
CA GLU A 177 -9.38 -8.33 24.52
C GLU A 177 -8.84 -6.93 24.25
N PHE A 178 -7.95 -6.78 23.26
CA PHE A 178 -7.33 -5.49 22.97
C PHE A 178 -8.21 -4.59 22.12
N TYR A 179 -8.77 -5.11 21.01
CA TYR A 179 -9.51 -4.31 20.03
C TYR A 179 -10.90 -4.88 19.73
N PRO A 180 -11.75 -5.08 20.77
CA PRO A 180 -13.08 -5.64 20.57
C PRO A 180 -14.00 -4.74 19.71
N GLU A 181 -13.61 -3.48 19.51
CA GLU A 181 -14.36 -2.53 18.69
C GLU A 181 -14.15 -2.71 17.18
N ALA A 182 -13.08 -3.43 16.76
CA ALA A 182 -12.80 -3.64 15.35
C ALA A 182 -13.94 -4.37 14.63
N ASP A 183 -14.15 -4.06 13.34
CA ASP A 183 -15.28 -4.56 12.56
C ASP A 183 -15.04 -5.95 11.95
N GLY A 184 -13.86 -6.51 12.14
CA GLY A 184 -13.54 -7.85 11.67
C GLY A 184 -12.05 -8.10 11.51
N LEU A 185 -11.73 -9.12 10.72
CA LEU A 185 -10.36 -9.58 10.47
C LEU A 185 -10.02 -9.54 8.99
N PHE A 186 -8.76 -9.28 8.73
CA PHE A 186 -8.11 -9.51 7.45
C PHE A 186 -7.00 -10.53 7.63
N ILE A 187 -7.10 -11.67 6.96
CA ILE A 187 -6.20 -12.80 7.11
C ILE A 187 -5.45 -13.02 5.81
N GLU A 188 -4.18 -12.70 5.82
CA GLU A 188 -3.31 -12.85 4.66
C GLU A 188 -2.47 -14.11 4.81
N SER A 189 -2.70 -15.10 3.96
CA SER A 189 -1.88 -16.30 3.88
C SER A 189 -1.02 -16.24 2.63
N SER A 190 0.16 -15.64 2.69
CA SER A 190 0.99 -15.54 1.49
C SER A 190 2.43 -15.14 1.76
N ASP A 191 3.27 -15.29 0.75
CA ASP A 191 4.63 -14.82 0.59
C ASP A 191 5.72 -15.55 1.38
N TYR A 192 5.41 -16.30 2.43
CA TYR A 192 6.41 -17.08 3.13
C TYR A 192 6.55 -18.52 2.56
N ALA A 193 7.62 -19.22 2.90
CA ALA A 193 7.84 -20.58 2.42
C ALA A 193 7.00 -21.58 3.21
N ILE A 194 6.48 -22.60 2.50
CA ILE A 194 5.69 -23.68 3.10
C ILE A 194 6.55 -24.61 3.95
N CYS A 195 5.95 -25.24 4.94
CA CYS A 195 6.59 -26.30 5.73
C CYS A 195 6.54 -27.64 4.99
N HIS A 196 7.67 -28.31 4.94
CA HIS A 196 7.86 -29.62 4.30
C HIS A 196 8.09 -30.76 5.30
N CYS A 197 7.78 -30.58 6.59
CA CYS A 197 7.88 -31.68 7.56
C CYS A 197 6.85 -32.79 7.24
N ASP A 198 7.06 -33.99 7.80
CA ASP A 198 6.22 -35.16 7.55
C ASP A 198 4.73 -34.94 7.83
N GLN A 199 4.41 -34.07 8.82
CA GLN A 199 3.02 -33.74 9.18
C GLN A 199 2.38 -32.77 8.18
N CYS A 200 3.14 -31.79 7.69
CA CYS A 200 2.66 -30.85 6.69
C CYS A 200 2.59 -31.47 5.31
N GLY A 201 3.72 -31.91 4.77
CA GLY A 201 3.82 -32.48 3.45
C GLY A 201 2.88 -31.79 2.44
N PRO A 202 2.03 -32.55 1.73
CA PRO A 202 1.05 -31.99 0.80
C PRO A 202 -0.16 -31.31 1.49
N LYS A 203 -0.29 -31.43 2.82
CA LYS A 203 -1.44 -30.93 3.61
C LYS A 203 -1.18 -29.57 4.26
N PHE A 204 -0.12 -28.87 3.90
CA PHE A 204 0.21 -27.55 4.48
C PHE A 204 -0.99 -26.59 4.44
N PHE A 205 -1.61 -26.48 3.27
CA PHE A 205 -2.76 -25.57 3.09
C PHE A 205 -4.00 -26.04 3.85
N ASP A 206 -4.22 -27.35 3.98
CA ASP A 206 -5.33 -27.89 4.76
C ASP A 206 -5.22 -27.48 6.23
N HIS A 207 -4.02 -27.53 6.82
CA HIS A 207 -3.77 -27.09 8.18
C HIS A 207 -3.95 -25.58 8.35
N GLU A 208 -3.45 -24.79 7.42
CA GLU A 208 -3.56 -23.32 7.48
C GLU A 208 -5.02 -22.87 7.32
N PHE A 209 -5.70 -23.34 6.27
CA PHE A 209 -7.09 -22.94 6.03
C PHE A 209 -8.07 -23.53 7.04
N ALA A 210 -7.78 -24.68 7.65
CA ALA A 210 -8.56 -25.18 8.78
C ALA A 210 -8.49 -24.21 9.97
N PHE A 211 -7.28 -23.70 10.29
CA PHE A 211 -7.12 -22.64 11.29
C PHE A 211 -7.90 -21.37 10.92
N VAL A 212 -7.77 -20.90 9.68
CA VAL A 212 -8.45 -19.69 9.20
C VAL A 212 -9.96 -19.84 9.34
N ARG A 213 -10.53 -20.99 8.97
CA ARG A 213 -11.95 -21.31 9.14
C ARG A 213 -12.36 -21.32 10.62
N ASP A 214 -11.58 -21.98 11.48
CA ASP A 214 -11.91 -22.12 12.89
C ASP A 214 -11.92 -20.75 13.59
N ILE A 215 -10.88 -19.93 13.37
CA ILE A 215 -10.83 -18.59 13.95
C ILE A 215 -11.92 -17.65 13.39
N SER A 216 -12.24 -17.79 12.09
CA SER A 216 -13.35 -17.06 11.48
C SER A 216 -14.68 -17.40 12.14
N SER A 217 -14.93 -18.69 12.37
CA SER A 217 -16.15 -19.19 13.03
C SER A 217 -16.25 -18.66 14.46
N GLU A 218 -15.14 -18.62 15.18
CA GLU A 218 -15.09 -18.06 16.54
C GLU A 218 -15.40 -16.56 16.57
N VAL A 219 -14.87 -15.81 15.58
CA VAL A 219 -15.19 -14.39 15.42
C VAL A 219 -16.67 -14.19 15.20
N TRP A 220 -17.32 -14.96 14.33
CA TRP A 220 -18.74 -14.82 14.06
C TRP A 220 -19.65 -15.25 15.22
N VAL A 221 -19.20 -16.18 16.06
CA VAL A 221 -19.94 -16.52 17.30
C VAL A 221 -20.00 -15.30 18.24
N ARG A 222 -18.93 -14.53 18.33
CA ARG A 222 -18.86 -13.34 19.19
C ARG A 222 -19.39 -12.07 18.53
N LYS A 223 -19.20 -11.96 17.22
CA LYS A 223 -19.55 -10.81 16.38
C LYS A 223 -20.19 -11.30 15.08
N PRO A 224 -21.48 -11.61 15.06
CA PRO A 224 -22.15 -12.22 13.90
C PRO A 224 -22.01 -11.42 12.60
N ASP A 225 -21.92 -10.09 12.70
CA ASP A 225 -21.83 -9.17 11.55
C ASP A 225 -20.37 -8.87 11.12
N ALA A 226 -19.38 -9.43 11.82
CA ALA A 226 -17.98 -9.17 11.51
C ALA A 226 -17.64 -9.54 10.06
N THR A 227 -16.83 -8.71 9.42
CA THR A 227 -16.28 -9.00 8.12
C THR A 227 -14.98 -9.77 8.29
N VAL A 228 -14.89 -10.96 7.69
CA VAL A 228 -13.65 -11.73 7.63
C VAL A 228 -13.21 -11.80 6.19
N VAL A 229 -12.05 -11.21 5.91
CA VAL A 229 -11.44 -11.15 4.58
C VAL A 229 -10.27 -12.10 4.54
N VAL A 230 -10.20 -12.93 3.51
CA VAL A 230 -9.20 -13.99 3.38
C VAL A 230 -8.61 -14.00 1.98
N TYR A 231 -7.31 -14.18 1.87
CA TYR A 231 -6.70 -14.49 0.59
C TYR A 231 -7.10 -15.90 0.13
N PRO A 232 -7.64 -16.05 -1.07
CA PRO A 232 -7.98 -17.36 -1.62
C PRO A 232 -6.78 -18.07 -2.24
N HIS A 233 -5.58 -17.56 -2.08
CA HIS A 233 -4.38 -18.04 -2.74
C HIS A 233 -3.17 -17.91 -1.82
N TYR A 234 -2.10 -18.63 -2.19
CA TYR A 234 -0.82 -18.64 -1.49
C TYR A 234 0.31 -18.51 -2.50
N PHE A 235 1.26 -17.65 -2.19
CA PHE A 235 2.49 -17.48 -2.97
C PHE A 235 3.71 -17.93 -2.16
N SER A 236 4.72 -18.44 -2.84
CA SER A 236 6.05 -18.60 -2.30
C SER A 236 7.01 -17.88 -3.24
N GLY A 237 7.50 -16.74 -2.79
CA GLY A 237 8.15 -15.79 -3.67
C GLY A 237 7.18 -15.31 -4.76
N ALA A 238 7.63 -15.16 -6.00
CA ALA A 238 6.76 -14.73 -7.11
C ALA A 238 5.90 -15.88 -7.71
N LYS A 239 5.91 -17.07 -7.11
CA LYS A 239 5.21 -18.24 -7.67
C LYS A 239 3.96 -18.56 -6.88
N LEU A 240 2.82 -18.54 -7.56
CA LEU A 240 1.56 -19.06 -7.04
C LEU A 240 1.73 -20.56 -6.73
N ARG A 241 1.45 -20.97 -5.49
CA ARG A 241 1.56 -22.35 -5.02
C ARG A 241 0.21 -23.00 -4.78
N PHE A 242 -0.77 -22.21 -4.39
CA PHE A 242 -2.12 -22.67 -4.12
C PHE A 242 -3.11 -21.55 -4.46
N SER A 243 -4.28 -21.94 -4.95
CA SER A 243 -5.45 -21.07 -5.08
C SER A 243 -6.70 -21.90 -4.88
N PHE A 244 -7.67 -21.38 -4.13
CA PHE A 244 -9.02 -21.93 -4.18
C PHE A 244 -9.57 -21.73 -5.59
N THR A 245 -10.09 -22.82 -6.14
CA THR A 245 -10.95 -22.80 -7.31
C THR A 245 -12.35 -23.20 -6.89
N GLU A 246 -13.35 -23.06 -7.74
CA GLU A 246 -14.69 -23.56 -7.46
C GLU A 246 -14.67 -25.06 -7.14
N ALA A 247 -13.90 -25.82 -7.91
CA ALA A 247 -13.79 -27.27 -7.73
C ALA A 247 -13.11 -27.67 -6.42
N THR A 248 -12.12 -26.88 -5.94
CA THR A 248 -11.39 -27.17 -4.70
C THR A 248 -12.10 -26.63 -3.48
N ALA A 249 -12.83 -25.53 -3.57
CA ALA A 249 -13.54 -24.89 -2.46
C ALA A 249 -14.60 -25.82 -1.81
N SER A 250 -15.15 -26.78 -2.57
CA SER A 250 -16.09 -27.78 -2.04
C SER A 250 -15.40 -28.94 -1.30
N LYS A 251 -14.09 -29.10 -1.47
CA LYS A 251 -13.29 -30.22 -0.93
C LYS A 251 -12.36 -29.81 0.20
N GLN A 252 -12.11 -28.51 0.36
CA GLN A 252 -11.18 -27.95 1.32
C GLN A 252 -11.89 -27.09 2.37
N SER A 253 -11.13 -26.54 3.31
CA SER A 253 -11.64 -25.75 4.43
C SER A 253 -12.11 -24.35 4.00
N PHE A 254 -12.90 -24.24 2.94
CA PHE A 254 -13.49 -23.00 2.47
C PHE A 254 -14.79 -22.67 3.24
N ASP A 255 -14.95 -21.41 3.67
CA ASP A 255 -16.18 -20.95 4.30
C ASP A 255 -16.86 -19.89 3.39
N PRO A 256 -18.14 -20.09 3.00
CA PRO A 256 -18.85 -19.16 2.11
C PRO A 256 -19.13 -17.79 2.74
N ARG A 257 -18.95 -17.63 4.04
CA ARG A 257 -19.07 -16.33 4.74
C ARG A 257 -17.82 -15.46 4.57
N TRP A 258 -16.71 -16.00 4.08
CA TRP A 258 -15.53 -15.20 3.79
C TRP A 258 -15.78 -14.19 2.67
N THR A 259 -15.18 -13.03 2.81
CA THR A 259 -14.90 -12.12 1.69
C THR A 259 -13.52 -12.45 1.14
N LEU A 260 -13.43 -12.73 -0.15
CA LEU A 260 -12.16 -13.09 -0.79
C LEU A 260 -11.37 -11.83 -1.18
N PHE A 261 -10.05 -11.87 -1.02
CA PHE A 261 -9.17 -10.75 -1.32
C PHE A 261 -8.20 -11.13 -2.44
N PHE A 262 -8.38 -10.52 -3.61
CA PHE A 262 -7.61 -10.82 -4.79
C PHE A 262 -6.54 -9.76 -5.04
N THR A 263 -5.40 -10.19 -5.56
CA THR A 263 -4.28 -9.33 -5.95
C THR A 263 -4.04 -9.41 -7.46
N PRO A 264 -3.27 -8.48 -8.05
CA PRO A 264 -2.87 -8.57 -9.46
C PRO A 264 -2.11 -9.86 -9.81
N HIS A 265 -1.52 -10.50 -8.80
CA HIS A 265 -0.81 -11.77 -8.95
C HIS A 265 -1.70 -13.00 -8.75
N SER A 266 -2.96 -12.80 -8.36
CA SER A 266 -3.91 -13.89 -8.22
C SER A 266 -4.10 -14.57 -9.58
N ALA A 267 -4.28 -15.89 -9.55
CA ALA A 267 -4.87 -16.60 -10.67
C ALA A 267 -6.21 -15.94 -11.06
N ALA A 268 -6.67 -16.22 -12.25
CA ALA A 268 -7.88 -15.59 -12.79
C ALA A 268 -9.00 -15.51 -11.73
N LEU A 269 -9.61 -14.33 -11.65
CA LEU A 269 -10.82 -14.14 -10.85
C LEU A 269 -11.90 -15.09 -11.38
N GLU A 270 -12.20 -16.14 -10.61
CA GLU A 270 -13.22 -17.11 -10.99
C GLU A 270 -14.60 -16.63 -10.56
N PRO A 271 -15.50 -16.25 -11.47
CA PRO A 271 -16.86 -15.79 -11.11
C PRO A 271 -17.61 -16.82 -10.26
N ALA A 272 -17.44 -18.12 -10.53
CA ALA A 272 -18.07 -19.19 -9.78
C ALA A 272 -17.56 -19.28 -8.34
N LEU A 273 -16.29 -19.04 -8.08
CA LEU A 273 -15.73 -18.96 -6.73
C LEU A 273 -16.23 -17.70 -6.00
N ILE A 274 -16.25 -16.57 -6.69
CA ILE A 274 -16.75 -15.30 -6.13
C ILE A 274 -18.21 -15.44 -5.74
N ALA A 275 -19.03 -16.10 -6.57
CA ALA A 275 -20.44 -16.35 -6.28
C ALA A 275 -20.68 -17.25 -5.06
N LYS A 276 -19.71 -18.07 -4.67
CA LYS A 276 -19.77 -18.91 -3.44
C LYS A 276 -19.39 -18.17 -2.18
N ALA A 277 -18.67 -17.07 -2.28
CA ALA A 277 -18.23 -16.26 -1.16
C ALA A 277 -19.25 -15.18 -0.80
N ARG A 278 -19.14 -14.60 0.39
CA ARG A 278 -19.92 -13.42 0.80
C ARG A 278 -19.68 -12.22 -0.13
N GLY A 279 -18.48 -12.13 -0.69
CA GLY A 279 -18.06 -11.06 -1.59
C GLY A 279 -16.62 -11.24 -2.03
N ALA A 280 -16.15 -10.33 -2.86
CA ALA A 280 -14.78 -10.28 -3.32
C ALA A 280 -14.28 -8.84 -3.34
N TRP A 281 -13.05 -8.65 -2.89
CA TRP A 281 -12.37 -7.37 -2.90
C TRP A 281 -11.10 -7.49 -3.73
N TRP A 282 -10.75 -6.40 -4.39
CA TRP A 282 -9.52 -6.29 -5.15
C TRP A 282 -8.49 -5.44 -4.43
N TRP A 283 -7.28 -5.91 -4.39
CA TRP A 283 -6.12 -5.21 -3.90
C TRP A 283 -5.20 -4.81 -5.05
N ASN A 284 -4.65 -3.62 -5.02
CA ASN A 284 -3.64 -3.17 -5.96
C ASN A 284 -2.43 -2.68 -5.20
N GLU A 285 -1.26 -3.16 -5.56
CA GLU A 285 -0.01 -2.59 -5.07
C GLU A 285 0.13 -1.18 -5.61
N ALA A 286 -0.07 -0.21 -4.75
CA ALA A 286 0.36 1.14 -4.97
C ALA A 286 1.33 1.46 -3.83
N PRO A 287 2.25 2.25 -4.00
CA PRO A 287 2.74 3.15 -5.02
C PRO A 287 4.07 2.73 -5.64
N SER A 288 4.59 1.55 -5.31
CA SER A 288 5.85 1.08 -5.88
C SER A 288 5.82 0.99 -7.41
N ARG A 289 4.62 1.02 -7.99
CA ARG A 289 4.37 0.98 -9.42
C ARG A 289 3.22 1.91 -9.77
N PHE A 290 3.42 3.21 -9.55
CA PHE A 290 2.39 4.16 -9.97
C PHE A 290 2.29 4.17 -11.50
N ASP A 291 1.29 3.44 -11.95
CA ASP A 291 0.92 3.34 -13.33
C ASP A 291 -0.58 3.56 -13.45
N VAL A 292 -0.99 4.71 -13.95
CA VAL A 292 -2.41 5.05 -14.12
C VAL A 292 -3.13 4.00 -14.98
N ALA A 293 -2.47 3.52 -16.04
CA ALA A 293 -3.03 2.50 -16.92
C ALA A 293 -3.18 1.16 -16.18
N GLY A 294 -2.20 0.78 -15.37
CA GLY A 294 -2.27 -0.41 -14.52
C GLY A 294 -3.36 -0.32 -13.47
N ILE A 295 -3.52 0.83 -12.81
CA ILE A 295 -4.60 1.08 -11.86
C ILE A 295 -5.95 0.95 -12.56
N ARG A 296 -6.14 1.62 -13.71
CA ARG A 296 -7.38 1.53 -14.51
C ARG A 296 -7.71 0.09 -14.88
N ASN A 297 -6.74 -0.66 -15.39
CA ASN A 297 -6.90 -2.06 -15.73
C ASN A 297 -7.31 -2.92 -14.52
N GLY A 298 -6.71 -2.68 -13.36
CA GLY A 298 -7.09 -3.34 -12.10
C GLY A 298 -8.53 -3.03 -11.69
N VAL A 299 -8.92 -1.76 -11.75
CA VAL A 299 -10.29 -1.31 -11.42
C VAL A 299 -11.30 -1.92 -12.40
N GLN A 300 -11.02 -1.93 -13.70
CA GLN A 300 -11.90 -2.53 -14.70
C GLN A 300 -12.04 -4.04 -14.50
N LYS A 301 -10.93 -4.75 -14.27
CA LYS A 301 -10.97 -6.18 -13.95
C LYS A 301 -11.81 -6.49 -12.70
N ALA A 302 -11.64 -5.70 -11.65
CA ALA A 302 -12.41 -5.87 -10.43
C ALA A 302 -13.92 -5.63 -10.66
N ARG A 303 -14.28 -4.59 -11.42
CA ARG A 303 -15.66 -4.31 -11.82
C ARG A 303 -16.25 -5.47 -12.63
N ASP A 304 -15.55 -5.91 -13.66
CA ASP A 304 -16.04 -6.95 -14.58
C ASP A 304 -16.20 -8.30 -13.86
N ALA A 305 -15.36 -8.57 -12.87
CA ALA A 305 -15.47 -9.73 -11.99
C ALA A 305 -16.52 -9.55 -10.89
N LYS A 306 -17.22 -8.40 -10.85
CA LYS A 306 -18.23 -8.08 -9.83
C LYS A 306 -17.69 -8.07 -8.40
N CYS A 307 -16.45 -7.63 -8.23
CA CYS A 307 -15.92 -7.40 -6.89
C CYS A 307 -16.76 -6.34 -6.17
N SER A 308 -17.06 -6.58 -4.90
CA SER A 308 -17.80 -5.64 -4.06
C SER A 308 -16.90 -4.58 -3.41
N GLY A 309 -15.57 -4.74 -3.47
CA GLY A 309 -14.63 -3.82 -2.87
C GLY A 309 -13.33 -3.64 -3.66
N TYR A 310 -12.72 -2.47 -3.44
CA TYR A 310 -11.41 -2.11 -3.99
C TYR A 310 -10.59 -1.39 -2.92
N LEU A 311 -9.53 -2.05 -2.44
CA LEU A 311 -8.71 -1.57 -1.34
C LEU A 311 -7.21 -1.66 -1.70
N PRO A 312 -6.65 -0.62 -2.34
CA PRO A 312 -5.22 -0.60 -2.66
C PRO A 312 -4.36 -0.55 -1.40
N SER A 313 -3.19 -1.16 -1.49
CA SER A 313 -2.17 -1.02 -0.46
C SER A 313 -1.49 0.35 -0.55
N LEU A 314 -1.35 1.01 0.57
CA LEU A 314 -0.47 2.16 0.74
C LEU A 314 0.76 1.80 1.62
N GLU A 315 0.95 0.53 1.93
CA GLU A 315 2.08 0.06 2.75
C GLU A 315 3.43 0.16 2.04
N CYS A 316 3.42 0.05 0.72
CA CYS A 316 4.64 -0.04 -0.10
C CYS A 316 5.55 1.19 -0.03
N TYR A 317 5.14 2.23 0.67
CA TYR A 317 6.01 3.38 0.99
C TYR A 317 7.22 3.02 1.83
N SER A 318 7.19 1.85 2.45
CA SER A 318 8.32 1.34 3.22
C SER A 318 9.35 0.59 2.37
N TYR A 319 9.05 0.29 1.12
CA TYR A 319 9.89 -0.56 0.27
C TYR A 319 10.95 0.19 -0.55
N VAL A 320 11.29 1.39 -0.23
CA VAL A 320 12.56 1.94 -0.75
C VAL A 320 13.69 1.30 0.01
N MET A 321 13.95 0.11 -0.37
CA MET A 321 15.03 -0.64 0.19
C MET A 321 16.22 -0.56 -0.73
N THR A 322 17.23 0.11 -0.26
CA THR A 322 18.56 -0.26 -0.71
C THR A 322 18.76 -1.72 -0.31
N ASN A 323 19.47 -2.50 -1.13
CA ASN A 323 19.75 -3.92 -0.82
C ASN A 323 20.38 -4.15 0.58
N THR A 324 20.90 -3.11 1.21
CA THR A 324 21.44 -3.14 2.56
C THR A 324 20.37 -3.03 3.64
N GLU A 325 19.25 -2.39 3.39
CA GLU A 325 18.17 -2.19 4.36
C GLU A 325 17.26 -3.43 4.48
N TRP A 326 17.17 -4.25 3.45
CA TRP A 326 16.50 -5.54 3.52
C TRP A 326 17.10 -6.49 4.57
N ASN A 327 18.35 -6.32 4.90
CA ASN A 327 19.04 -7.17 5.86
C ASN A 327 18.89 -6.68 7.31
N GLU A 328 18.16 -5.59 7.53
CA GLU A 328 18.00 -4.98 8.84
C GLU A 328 16.52 -4.75 9.18
N PRO A 329 15.73 -5.82 9.42
CA PRO A 329 14.28 -5.74 9.61
C PRO A 329 13.87 -4.97 10.88
N TRP A 330 14.74 -4.86 11.90
CA TRP A 330 14.48 -3.96 13.03
C TRP A 330 14.46 -2.49 12.64
N LEU A 331 14.88 -2.14 11.43
CA LEU A 331 14.71 -0.81 10.86
C LEU A 331 13.29 -0.58 10.36
N VAL A 332 12.51 -1.64 10.18
CA VAL A 332 11.09 -1.53 9.86
C VAL A 332 10.43 -0.69 10.95
N GLY A 333 9.91 0.45 10.57
CA GLY A 333 9.30 1.40 11.51
C GLY A 333 10.24 2.38 12.20
N ARG A 334 11.54 2.17 12.22
CA ARG A 334 12.48 3.08 12.89
C ARG A 334 13.02 4.20 12.01
N ARG A 335 13.39 3.89 10.78
CA ARG A 335 14.06 4.81 9.86
C ARG A 335 13.35 4.95 8.53
N GLN A 336 12.19 4.34 8.40
CA GLN A 336 11.52 4.39 7.13
C GLN A 336 11.02 5.77 6.84
N ILE A 337 11.78 6.40 6.00
CA ILE A 337 11.30 7.52 5.22
C ILE A 337 10.43 6.90 4.15
N PRO A 338 9.15 7.28 4.06
CA PRO A 338 8.28 6.72 3.05
C PRO A 338 8.93 6.85 1.69
N PHE A 339 9.12 5.73 1.05
CA PHE A 339 9.42 5.56 -0.34
C PHE A 339 10.24 6.68 -0.99
N GLY A 340 11.53 6.75 -0.74
CA GLY A 340 12.36 7.77 -1.37
C GLY A 340 11.96 9.21 -1.08
N PHE A 341 11.02 9.44 -0.17
CA PHE A 341 10.63 10.77 0.27
C PHE A 341 11.65 11.37 1.23
N GLY A 342 12.93 11.30 0.83
CA GLY A 342 14.04 11.80 1.62
C GLY A 342 13.99 13.31 1.90
N TRP A 343 13.07 14.03 1.27
CA TRP A 343 12.75 15.41 1.58
C TRP A 343 11.79 15.59 2.76
N LEU A 344 11.13 14.53 3.22
CA LEU A 344 10.24 14.59 4.39
C LEU A 344 11.07 14.65 5.67
N LYS A 345 10.59 15.44 6.60
CA LYS A 345 11.11 15.47 7.97
C LYS A 345 10.37 14.46 8.84
N GLU A 346 11.01 14.05 9.91
CA GLU A 346 10.38 13.20 10.90
C GLU A 346 9.07 13.82 11.40
N GLY A 347 8.00 13.01 11.42
CA GLY A 347 6.67 13.45 11.83
C GLY A 347 5.83 14.16 10.76
N GLU A 348 6.38 14.47 9.58
CA GLU A 348 5.57 14.95 8.46
C GLU A 348 4.70 13.83 7.89
N ASN A 349 3.48 14.16 7.48
CA ASN A 349 2.52 13.20 6.95
C ASN A 349 2.75 12.95 5.45
N PRO A 350 3.30 11.79 5.04
CA PRO A 350 3.57 11.49 3.64
C PRO A 350 2.31 11.37 2.79
N TYR A 351 1.16 11.09 3.39
CA TYR A 351 -0.12 10.99 2.68
C TYR A 351 -0.61 12.33 2.15
N ARG A 352 -0.06 13.43 2.65
CA ARG A 352 -0.29 14.81 2.19
C ARG A 352 0.73 15.30 1.19
N GLU A 353 1.77 14.52 0.92
CA GLU A 353 2.74 14.83 -0.12
C GLU A 353 2.16 14.58 -1.52
N LEU A 354 2.66 15.35 -2.47
CA LEU A 354 2.13 15.41 -3.82
C LEU A 354 2.00 14.04 -4.51
N PRO A 355 3.01 13.14 -4.45
CA PRO A 355 2.90 11.83 -5.08
C PRO A 355 1.75 11.00 -4.50
N VAL A 356 1.61 10.95 -3.18
CA VAL A 356 0.57 10.14 -2.53
C VAL A 356 -0.81 10.72 -2.74
N ARG A 357 -0.93 12.04 -2.68
CA ARG A 357 -2.20 12.71 -3.00
C ARG A 357 -2.66 12.41 -4.43
N ALA A 358 -1.73 12.40 -5.39
CA ALA A 358 -2.05 12.07 -6.77
C ALA A 358 -2.52 10.60 -6.91
N ILE A 359 -1.86 9.65 -6.25
CA ILE A 359 -2.26 8.25 -6.25
C ILE A 359 -3.66 8.09 -5.65
N ARG A 360 -3.91 8.69 -4.50
CA ARG A 360 -5.21 8.66 -3.83
C ARG A 360 -6.30 9.25 -4.72
N LEU A 361 -6.02 10.37 -5.38
CA LEU A 361 -6.92 11.00 -6.34
C LEU A 361 -7.25 10.06 -7.50
N VAL A 362 -6.25 9.41 -8.09
CA VAL A 362 -6.47 8.45 -9.17
C VAL A 362 -7.33 7.27 -8.69
N PHE A 363 -7.08 6.73 -7.51
CA PHE A 363 -7.95 5.69 -6.95
C PHE A 363 -9.38 6.18 -6.73
N ARG A 364 -9.55 7.34 -6.12
CA ARG A 364 -10.87 7.93 -5.89
C ARG A 364 -11.66 8.07 -7.20
N GLU A 365 -11.05 8.67 -8.20
CA GLU A 365 -11.71 8.94 -9.47
C GLU A 365 -12.03 7.66 -10.25
N LEU A 366 -11.06 6.73 -10.37
CA LEU A 366 -11.25 5.51 -11.13
C LEU A 366 -12.15 4.48 -10.43
N THR A 367 -12.16 4.42 -9.10
CA THR A 367 -13.10 3.56 -8.36
C THR A 367 -14.52 4.09 -8.38
N SER A 368 -14.70 5.38 -8.61
CA SER A 368 -16.01 6.01 -8.82
C SER A 368 -16.46 5.91 -10.28
N ASN A 369 -15.56 6.09 -11.23
CA ASN A 369 -15.81 5.98 -12.66
C ASN A 369 -14.64 5.29 -13.37
N PRO A 370 -14.66 3.96 -13.55
CA PRO A 370 -13.59 3.20 -14.21
C PRO A 370 -13.34 3.62 -15.67
N ASP A 371 -14.34 4.18 -16.31
CA ASP A 371 -14.31 4.58 -17.72
C ASP A 371 -13.99 6.08 -17.91
N LEU A 372 -13.61 6.78 -16.83
CA LEU A 372 -13.21 8.19 -16.87
C LEU A 372 -12.06 8.38 -17.88
N PRO A 373 -12.22 9.24 -18.91
CA PRO A 373 -11.17 9.47 -19.91
C PRO A 373 -9.86 9.99 -19.27
N ASP A 374 -8.71 9.57 -19.79
CA ASP A 374 -7.41 10.01 -19.26
C ASP A 374 -7.24 11.54 -19.33
N ALA A 375 -7.75 12.18 -20.39
CA ALA A 375 -7.70 13.63 -20.49
C ALA A 375 -8.48 14.32 -19.36
N GLU A 376 -9.66 13.80 -19.01
CA GLU A 376 -10.47 14.33 -17.92
C GLU A 376 -9.83 14.04 -16.55
N LEU A 377 -9.29 12.83 -16.35
CA LEU A 377 -8.54 12.50 -15.13
C LEU A 377 -7.36 13.47 -14.93
N ARG A 378 -6.62 13.78 -15.99
CA ARG A 378 -5.50 14.75 -15.94
C ARG A 378 -5.97 16.15 -15.57
N VAL A 379 -7.11 16.59 -16.09
CA VAL A 379 -7.72 17.88 -15.72
C VAL A 379 -8.07 17.89 -14.22
N ARG A 380 -8.70 16.85 -13.70
CA ARG A 380 -9.02 16.74 -12.28
C ARG A 380 -7.78 16.76 -11.39
N ILE A 381 -6.74 16.01 -11.78
CA ILE A 381 -5.42 16.03 -11.10
C ILE A 381 -4.83 17.45 -11.10
N GLY A 382 -4.82 18.11 -12.25
CA GLY A 382 -4.31 19.46 -12.40
C GLY A 382 -5.01 20.45 -11.47
N HIS A 383 -6.33 20.46 -11.49
CA HIS A 383 -7.13 21.35 -10.66
C HIS A 383 -6.95 21.11 -9.16
N GLU A 384 -6.98 19.85 -8.72
CA GLU A 384 -6.93 19.52 -7.30
C GLU A 384 -5.54 19.71 -6.70
N LEU A 385 -4.49 19.33 -7.42
CA LEU A 385 -3.14 19.38 -6.89
C LEU A 385 -2.45 20.72 -7.12
N PHE A 386 -2.73 21.39 -8.22
CA PHE A 386 -2.05 22.64 -8.60
C PHE A 386 -2.96 23.88 -8.60
N GLY A 387 -4.27 23.70 -8.42
CA GLY A 387 -5.25 24.79 -8.34
C GLY A 387 -5.73 25.28 -9.71
N ARG A 388 -6.54 26.36 -9.71
CA ARG A 388 -7.24 26.84 -10.92
C ARG A 388 -6.32 27.22 -12.09
N ASN A 389 -5.11 27.66 -11.82
CA ASN A 389 -4.16 28.14 -12.84
C ASN A 389 -3.11 27.07 -13.18
N TRP A 390 -3.45 25.79 -13.04
CA TRP A 390 -2.58 24.70 -13.44
C TRP A 390 -2.30 24.69 -14.94
N GLN A 391 -1.16 24.11 -15.31
CA GLN A 391 -0.79 23.92 -16.71
C GLN A 391 -0.64 22.42 -17.01
N PRO A 392 -0.87 21.95 -18.23
CA PRO A 392 -0.64 20.55 -18.61
C PRO A 392 0.74 20.04 -18.22
N SER A 393 1.77 20.88 -18.38
CA SER A 393 3.14 20.57 -17.95
C SER A 393 3.29 20.28 -16.46
N ASP A 394 2.44 20.82 -15.58
CA ASP A 394 2.49 20.53 -14.15
C ASP A 394 2.13 19.06 -13.86
N VAL A 395 1.16 18.54 -14.61
CA VAL A 395 0.74 17.14 -14.53
C VAL A 395 1.74 16.23 -15.24
N ASP A 396 2.32 16.65 -16.36
CA ASP A 396 3.36 15.89 -17.06
C ASP A 396 4.60 15.72 -16.18
N ASP A 397 5.04 16.77 -15.53
CA ASP A 397 6.17 16.74 -14.62
C ASP A 397 5.89 15.88 -13.39
N LEU A 398 4.66 15.92 -12.86
CA LEU A 398 4.25 15.03 -11.78
C LEU A 398 4.33 13.56 -12.21
N PHE A 399 3.80 13.21 -13.39
CA PHE A 399 3.87 11.83 -13.89
C PHE A 399 5.30 11.40 -14.21
N PHE A 400 6.14 12.29 -14.69
CA PHE A 400 7.56 12.03 -14.83
C PHE A 400 8.20 11.66 -13.47
N LEU A 401 7.91 12.42 -12.42
CA LEU A 401 8.43 12.13 -11.09
C LEU A 401 7.92 10.78 -10.56
N PHE A 402 6.68 10.41 -10.85
CA PHE A 402 6.21 9.07 -10.50
C PHE A 402 7.01 7.96 -11.17
N GLN A 403 7.35 8.11 -12.43
CA GLN A 403 8.20 7.13 -13.12
C GLN A 403 9.57 7.03 -12.46
N VAL A 404 10.11 8.15 -11.99
CA VAL A 404 11.40 8.19 -11.28
C VAL A 404 11.35 7.43 -9.96
N PHE A 405 10.21 7.45 -9.28
CA PHE A 405 10.01 6.71 -8.03
C PHE A 405 9.58 5.26 -8.23
N ASN A 406 9.27 4.85 -9.46
CA ASN A 406 8.91 3.49 -9.75
C ASN A 406 10.14 2.58 -9.60
N THR A 407 10.14 1.76 -8.56
CA THR A 407 11.19 0.76 -8.34
C THR A 407 10.86 -0.49 -9.14
N ASP A 408 11.53 -0.66 -10.27
CA ASP A 408 11.52 -1.94 -10.95
C ASP A 408 12.54 -2.88 -10.31
N ARG A 409 12.13 -4.08 -9.94
CA ARG A 409 13.04 -5.13 -9.44
C ARG A 409 14.12 -5.46 -10.47
N ASP A 410 13.80 -5.38 -11.76
CA ASP A 410 14.73 -5.61 -12.87
C ASP A 410 15.55 -4.37 -13.25
N TRP A 411 15.37 -3.26 -12.50
CA TRP A 411 16.21 -2.12 -12.72
C TRP A 411 16.00 -1.42 -14.04
N SER A 412 14.77 -1.28 -14.46
CA SER A 412 14.50 -0.26 -15.45
C SER A 412 14.85 1.10 -14.84
N VAL A 413 15.27 1.95 -15.70
CA VAL A 413 15.91 3.21 -15.42
C VAL A 413 15.14 4.23 -14.55
N PRO A 414 13.79 4.20 -14.43
CA PRO A 414 13.11 5.22 -13.64
C PRO A 414 13.53 5.29 -12.18
N GLY A 415 13.52 4.20 -11.45
CA GLY A 415 13.90 4.18 -10.03
C GLY A 415 15.35 4.49 -9.73
N ALA A 416 16.22 4.47 -10.74
CA ALA A 416 17.64 4.69 -10.57
C ALA A 416 18.00 6.14 -10.18
N LEU A 417 17.16 7.13 -10.50
CA LEU A 417 17.41 8.51 -10.08
C LEU A 417 17.34 8.71 -8.56
N THR A 418 16.63 7.86 -7.85
CA THR A 418 16.50 7.92 -6.38
C THR A 418 17.64 7.20 -5.67
N THR A 419 18.47 6.43 -6.38
CA THR A 419 19.52 5.58 -5.80
C THR A 419 20.85 5.67 -6.56
N PRO A 420 21.51 6.83 -6.59
CA PRO A 420 22.77 7.00 -7.35
C PRO A 420 23.87 6.03 -6.95
N GLY A 421 23.95 5.67 -5.67
CA GLY A 421 24.91 4.69 -5.15
C GLY A 421 24.71 3.30 -5.76
N LEU A 422 23.46 2.88 -5.98
CA LEU A 422 23.17 1.63 -6.68
C LEU A 422 23.56 1.69 -8.15
N VAL A 423 23.35 2.84 -8.81
CA VAL A 423 23.78 3.08 -10.19
C VAL A 423 25.28 2.92 -10.31
N ARG A 424 26.04 3.55 -9.39
CA ARG A 424 27.51 3.45 -9.33
C ARG A 424 27.94 2.00 -9.16
N SER A 425 27.40 1.29 -8.17
CA SER A 425 27.72 -0.12 -7.92
C SER A 425 27.45 -1.03 -9.14
N ARG A 426 26.48 -0.71 -9.97
CA ARG A 426 26.22 -1.45 -11.20
C ARG A 426 27.14 -1.07 -12.34
N ALA A 427 27.54 0.18 -12.45
CA ALA A 427 28.56 0.63 -13.39
C ALA A 427 29.88 -0.10 -13.12
N GLU A 428 30.31 -0.17 -11.85
CA GLU A 428 31.50 -0.90 -11.42
C GLU A 428 31.46 -2.38 -11.80
N ARG A 429 30.28 -2.98 -11.83
CA ARG A 429 30.05 -4.36 -12.26
C ARG A 429 29.80 -4.54 -13.77
N GLY A 430 30.03 -3.48 -14.57
CA GLY A 430 29.83 -3.53 -16.03
C GLY A 430 28.37 -3.67 -16.47
N ARG A 431 27.41 -3.39 -15.61
CA ARG A 431 25.96 -3.57 -15.87
C ARG A 431 25.23 -2.30 -16.29
N LEU A 432 25.94 -1.21 -16.52
CA LEU A 432 25.39 0.07 -16.97
C LEU A 432 25.86 0.35 -18.40
N ASP A 433 25.04 0.06 -19.39
CA ASP A 433 25.33 0.31 -20.80
C ASP A 433 25.14 1.78 -21.21
N ALA A 434 25.60 2.17 -22.40
CA ALA A 434 25.52 3.53 -22.92
C ALA A 434 24.08 4.03 -23.06
N LYS A 435 23.13 3.17 -23.42
CA LYS A 435 21.70 3.51 -23.55
C LYS A 435 21.11 3.92 -22.19
N LYS A 436 21.38 3.15 -21.15
CA LYS A 436 20.92 3.45 -19.78
C LYS A 436 21.58 4.71 -19.23
N ARG A 437 22.88 4.95 -19.52
CA ARG A 437 23.55 6.20 -19.13
C ARG A 437 22.89 7.41 -19.77
N THR A 438 22.58 7.34 -21.08
CA THR A 438 21.90 8.42 -21.80
C THR A 438 20.52 8.67 -21.19
N GLN A 439 19.74 7.64 -20.99
CA GLN A 439 18.42 7.74 -20.41
C GLN A 439 18.45 8.37 -18.99
N LEU A 440 19.42 8.01 -18.15
CA LEU A 440 19.59 8.62 -16.82
C LEU A 440 19.99 10.10 -16.91
N ARG A 441 20.86 10.47 -17.87
CA ARG A 441 21.20 11.88 -18.10
C ARG A 441 19.98 12.70 -18.51
N ASP A 442 19.18 12.19 -19.43
CA ASP A 442 17.98 12.86 -19.92
C ASP A 442 16.97 13.04 -18.78
N GLN A 443 16.79 12.02 -17.96
CA GLN A 443 15.91 12.07 -16.78
C GLN A 443 16.43 13.08 -15.73
N LEU A 444 17.74 13.10 -15.46
CA LEU A 444 18.33 14.06 -14.54
C LEU A 444 18.18 15.50 -15.07
N SER A 445 18.41 15.72 -16.37
CA SER A 445 18.21 17.01 -17.01
C SER A 445 16.74 17.46 -16.94
N HIS A 446 15.79 16.54 -17.09
CA HIS A 446 14.38 16.86 -16.93
C HIS A 446 14.05 17.24 -15.47
N ALA A 447 14.55 16.49 -14.49
CA ALA A 447 14.39 16.85 -13.07
C ALA A 447 14.97 18.24 -12.75
N GLN A 448 16.12 18.59 -13.32
CA GLN A 448 16.73 19.93 -13.20
C GLN A 448 15.82 21.02 -13.81
N ALA A 449 15.26 20.77 -14.99
CA ALA A 449 14.34 21.71 -15.64
C ALA A 449 13.06 21.93 -14.82
N ILE A 450 12.52 20.87 -14.20
CA ILE A 450 11.37 20.99 -13.28
C ILE A 450 11.75 21.87 -12.08
N ALA A 451 12.88 21.58 -11.43
CA ALA A 451 13.34 22.34 -10.27
C ALA A 451 13.53 23.82 -10.61
N GLU A 452 14.13 24.14 -11.76
CA GLU A 452 14.31 25.53 -12.22
C GLU A 452 12.98 26.22 -12.49
N ARG A 453 12.10 25.61 -13.27
CA ARG A 453 10.79 26.16 -13.64
C ARG A 453 9.92 26.46 -12.43
N THR A 454 10.02 25.65 -11.37
CA THR A 454 9.15 25.72 -10.19
C THR A 454 9.77 26.46 -9.01
N ARG A 455 11.03 26.91 -9.11
CA ARG A 455 11.84 27.51 -8.04
C ARG A 455 11.13 28.62 -7.29
N GLU A 456 10.54 29.56 -8.00
CA GLU A 456 9.91 30.74 -7.41
C GLU A 456 8.41 30.58 -7.14
N SER A 457 7.87 29.39 -7.39
CA SER A 457 6.43 29.17 -7.22
C SER A 457 6.02 29.19 -5.76
N ARG A 458 5.05 30.04 -5.44
CA ARG A 458 4.39 30.10 -4.12
C ARG A 458 3.17 29.21 -4.02
N ARG A 459 2.70 28.63 -5.15
CA ARG A 459 1.55 27.74 -5.17
C ARG A 459 1.89 26.38 -4.54
N GLY A 460 1.02 25.87 -3.65
CA GLY A 460 1.31 24.69 -2.83
C GLY A 460 1.77 23.45 -3.59
N GLY A 461 1.06 23.06 -4.66
CA GLY A 461 1.43 21.90 -5.48
C GLY A 461 2.76 22.09 -6.22
N LEU A 462 2.99 23.27 -6.82
CA LEU A 462 4.25 23.56 -7.50
C LEU A 462 5.43 23.69 -6.53
N LYS A 463 5.19 24.19 -5.31
CA LYS A 463 6.21 24.21 -4.27
C LYS A 463 6.62 22.77 -3.87
N GLN A 464 5.67 21.87 -3.78
CA GLN A 464 5.95 20.46 -3.50
C GLN A 464 6.68 19.81 -4.70
N LEU A 465 6.26 20.09 -5.92
CA LEU A 465 6.93 19.62 -7.13
C LEU A 465 8.39 20.08 -7.18
N HIS A 466 8.65 21.36 -6.89
CA HIS A 466 9.99 21.89 -6.75
C HIS A 466 10.83 21.13 -5.70
N ARG A 467 10.27 20.97 -4.50
CA ARG A 467 10.95 20.27 -3.39
C ARG A 467 11.38 18.86 -3.77
N ILE A 468 10.52 18.14 -4.49
CA ILE A 468 10.79 16.78 -4.95
C ILE A 468 11.86 16.76 -6.03
N ALA A 469 11.71 17.60 -7.06
CA ALA A 469 12.66 17.68 -8.16
C ALA A 469 14.05 18.13 -7.69
N GLN A 470 14.11 19.12 -6.81
CA GLN A 470 15.36 19.59 -6.23
C GLN A 470 16.03 18.49 -5.40
N TRP A 471 15.27 17.78 -4.56
CA TRP A 471 15.81 16.67 -3.80
C TRP A 471 16.41 15.58 -4.70
N LEU A 472 15.75 15.25 -5.81
CA LEU A 472 16.29 14.29 -6.79
C LEU A 472 17.61 14.79 -7.39
N VAL A 473 17.69 16.06 -7.77
CA VAL A 473 18.90 16.67 -8.32
C VAL A 473 20.04 16.63 -7.30
N ASP A 474 19.75 16.95 -6.05
CA ASP A 474 20.73 16.98 -4.96
C ASP A 474 21.33 15.60 -4.64
N GLN A 475 20.61 14.50 -4.94
CA GLN A 475 21.18 13.15 -4.82
C GLN A 475 22.32 12.90 -5.85
N TRP A 476 22.31 13.62 -6.97
CA TRP A 476 23.28 13.47 -8.06
C TRP A 476 24.44 14.46 -7.90
N THR A 477 25.20 14.30 -6.82
CA THR A 477 26.46 15.04 -6.63
C THR A 477 27.39 14.87 -7.84
N PRO A 478 28.38 15.75 -8.02
CA PRO A 478 29.39 15.61 -9.10
C PRO A 478 30.02 14.21 -9.14
N GLU A 479 30.28 13.62 -7.97
CA GLU A 479 30.81 12.26 -7.83
C GLU A 479 29.84 11.20 -8.36
N ASN A 480 28.56 11.28 -7.97
CA ASN A 480 27.55 10.36 -8.45
C ASN A 480 27.30 10.51 -9.95
N ALA A 481 27.28 11.75 -10.45
CA ALA A 481 27.06 12.06 -11.86
C ALA A 481 28.25 11.65 -12.78
N ALA A 482 29.45 11.51 -12.24
CA ALA A 482 30.61 11.06 -13.01
C ALA A 482 30.37 9.70 -13.70
N VAL A 483 29.62 8.79 -13.06
CA VAL A 483 29.30 7.49 -13.64
C VAL A 483 28.46 7.56 -14.93
N LEU A 484 27.80 8.70 -15.17
CA LEU A 484 26.97 8.91 -16.36
C LEU A 484 27.80 9.42 -17.56
N LYS A 485 29.06 9.82 -17.35
CA LYS A 485 29.95 10.38 -18.40
C LYS A 485 30.73 9.30 -19.16
N GLY A 486 30.88 8.12 -18.58
CA GLY A 486 31.74 7.03 -19.07
C GLY A 486 31.15 6.14 -20.14
#